data_faf58af410f1d2ea4f6b184236eb39c6
#
_entry.id   faf58af410f1d2ea4f6b184236eb39c6
#
_cell.length_a   1.000
_cell.length_b   1.000
_cell.length_c   1.000
_cell.angle_alpha   90.00
_cell.angle_beta   90.00
_cell.angle_gamma   90.00
#
_symmetry.space_group_name_H-M   'P 1'
#
loop_
_entity.id
_entity.type
_entity.pdbx_description
1 polymer ?
#
loop_
_entity_poly.entity_id
_entity_poly.type
_entity_poly.pdbx_seq_one_letter_code
_entity_poly.pdbx_strand_id
1 'polypeptide(L)'
;MLPGQPSRTLLPPAIRRAAHQLLDSPLIFDDPVAVGLVPEAEAESIRADLSSHETMDSILLRSLFVLRSRFAEDRLGAAAARGVRQYVTVGAGLETFPWRQPPFAKEMRIFMADSGTGSGGPHHPAGT
;
A
#
# COMPACT_ATOMS: atom_id res chain seq x y z
N MET A 1 -20.06 -4.20 11.07
CA MET A 1 -18.87 -3.43 10.67
C MET A 1 -19.04 -2.01 11.14
N LEU A 2 -18.20 -1.54 12.03
CA LEU A 2 -18.20 -0.15 12.46
C LEU A 2 -17.75 0.74 11.30
N PRO A 3 -18.39 1.91 11.08
CA PRO A 3 -17.98 2.83 10.04
C PRO A 3 -16.51 3.26 10.23
N GLY A 4 -15.69 3.13 9.18
CA GLY A 4 -14.29 3.56 9.19
C GLY A 4 -13.26 2.49 9.51
N GLN A 5 -13.66 1.25 9.79
CA GLN A 5 -12.70 0.15 9.91
C GLN A 5 -12.48 -0.55 8.55
N PRO A 6 -11.22 -0.84 8.15
CA PRO A 6 -10.96 -1.64 6.97
C PRO A 6 -11.59 -3.02 7.11
N SER A 7 -12.04 -3.58 5.98
CA SER A 7 -12.56 -4.95 6.02
C SER A 7 -11.46 -5.92 6.47
N ARG A 8 -11.84 -7.00 7.15
CA ARG A 8 -10.89 -8.03 7.60
C ARG A 8 -10.02 -8.61 6.48
N THR A 9 -10.50 -8.58 5.24
CA THR A 9 -9.77 -9.08 4.08
C THR A 9 -8.67 -8.14 3.59
N LEU A 10 -8.70 -6.86 3.97
CA LEU A 10 -7.69 -5.87 3.59
C LEU A 10 -6.50 -5.82 4.55
N LEU A 11 -6.71 -6.20 5.83
CA LEU A 11 -5.67 -6.14 6.85
C LEU A 11 -4.47 -7.06 6.58
N PRO A 12 -4.63 -8.35 6.18
CA PRO A 12 -3.48 -9.23 5.98
C PRO A 12 -2.45 -8.70 4.97
N PRO A 13 -2.84 -8.23 3.77
CA PRO A 13 -1.89 -7.59 2.85
C PRO A 13 -1.24 -6.34 3.43
N ALA A 14 -2.00 -5.49 4.13
CA ALA A 14 -1.48 -4.28 4.76
C ALA A 14 -0.48 -4.60 5.87
N ILE A 15 -0.77 -5.60 6.71
CA ILE A 15 0.13 -6.08 7.76
C ILE A 15 1.44 -6.58 7.16
N ARG A 16 1.40 -7.32 6.06
CA ARG A 16 2.60 -7.82 5.39
C ARG A 16 3.46 -6.70 4.81
N ARG A 17 2.84 -5.68 4.24
CA ARG A 17 3.58 -4.50 3.76
C ARG A 17 4.19 -3.70 4.89
N ALA A 18 3.47 -3.54 6.00
CA ALA A 18 4.00 -2.90 7.21
C ALA A 18 5.16 -3.71 7.81
N ALA A 19 5.03 -5.03 7.90
CA ALA A 19 6.08 -5.91 8.39
C ALA A 19 7.37 -5.80 7.56
N HIS A 20 7.25 -5.69 6.24
CA HIS A 20 8.39 -5.44 5.37
C HIS A 20 9.15 -4.16 5.76
N GLN A 21 8.42 -3.06 5.99
CA GLN A 21 9.04 -1.79 6.38
C GLN A 21 9.75 -1.87 7.74
N LEU A 22 9.20 -2.65 8.66
CA LEU A 22 9.71 -2.74 10.03
C LEU A 22 10.85 -3.76 10.20
N LEU A 23 10.85 -4.82 9.40
CA LEU A 23 11.70 -5.99 9.66
C LEU A 23 12.77 -6.23 8.60
N ASP A 24 12.56 -5.83 7.35
CA ASP A 24 13.44 -6.20 6.26
C ASP A 24 14.50 -5.14 5.97
N SER A 25 15.72 -5.60 5.65
CA SER A 25 16.81 -4.74 5.21
C SER A 25 17.74 -5.54 4.27
N PRO A 26 18.02 -5.06 3.07
CA PRO A 26 17.50 -3.84 2.46
C PRO A 26 16.02 -3.94 2.12
N LEU A 27 15.36 -2.78 1.96
CA LEU A 27 13.96 -2.75 1.53
C LEU A 27 13.83 -3.03 0.03
N ILE A 28 12.95 -3.94 -0.34
CA ILE A 28 12.55 -4.18 -1.73
C ILE A 28 11.76 -2.98 -2.25
N PHE A 29 10.93 -2.41 -1.38
CA PHE A 29 10.04 -1.29 -1.69
C PHE A 29 9.96 -0.37 -0.48
N ASP A 30 10.42 0.86 -0.62
CA ASP A 30 10.37 1.86 0.45
C ASP A 30 9.00 2.52 0.49
N ASP A 31 8.21 2.15 1.48
CA ASP A 31 6.86 2.62 1.68
C ASP A 31 6.57 2.90 3.16
N PRO A 32 7.08 4.01 3.69
CA PRO A 32 6.89 4.34 5.11
C PRO A 32 5.41 4.57 5.49
N VAL A 33 4.55 4.89 4.54
CA VAL A 33 3.11 5.07 4.78
C VAL A 33 2.44 3.76 5.16
N ALA A 34 2.96 2.61 4.70
CA ALA A 34 2.37 1.30 4.98
C ALA A 34 2.22 1.01 6.47
N VAL A 35 3.16 1.45 7.30
CA VAL A 35 3.09 1.27 8.76
C VAL A 35 1.92 2.07 9.35
N GLY A 36 1.69 3.27 8.86
CA GLY A 36 0.59 4.13 9.34
C GLY A 36 -0.81 3.67 8.94
N LEU A 37 -0.91 2.75 7.98
CA LEU A 37 -2.20 2.21 7.53
C LEU A 37 -2.70 1.03 8.36
N VAL A 38 -1.85 0.44 9.18
CA VAL A 38 -2.27 -0.62 10.10
C VAL A 38 -2.53 -0.04 11.49
N PRO A 39 -3.43 -0.64 12.29
CA PRO A 39 -3.60 -0.24 13.68
C PRO A 39 -2.28 -0.32 14.45
N GLU A 40 -2.06 0.61 15.38
CA GLU A 40 -0.82 0.64 16.18
C GLU A 40 -0.59 -0.70 16.91
N ALA A 41 -1.67 -1.31 17.40
CA ALA A 41 -1.58 -2.63 18.04
C ALA A 41 -0.99 -3.70 17.13
N GLU A 42 -1.27 -3.64 15.82
CA GLU A 42 -0.70 -4.56 14.83
C GLU A 42 0.80 -4.26 14.60
N ALA A 43 1.16 -2.99 14.50
CA ALA A 43 2.57 -2.61 14.37
C ALA A 43 3.38 -3.03 15.60
N GLU A 44 2.84 -2.85 16.78
CA GLU A 44 3.46 -3.32 18.04
C GLU A 44 3.58 -4.85 18.08
N SER A 45 2.53 -5.56 17.64
CA SER A 45 2.54 -7.01 17.55
C SER A 45 3.64 -7.53 16.61
N ILE A 46 3.83 -6.87 15.47
CA ILE A 46 4.90 -7.21 14.54
C ILE A 46 6.28 -7.06 15.21
N ARG A 47 6.49 -5.98 15.93
CA ARG A 47 7.76 -5.72 16.64
C ARG A 47 8.00 -6.69 17.79
N ALA A 48 6.93 -7.14 18.45
CA ALA A 48 7.01 -8.00 19.63
C ALA A 48 7.20 -9.48 19.29
N ASP A 49 6.69 -9.95 18.17
CA ASP A 49 6.75 -11.36 17.76
C ASP A 49 7.49 -11.54 16.43
N LEU A 50 8.79 -11.35 16.47
CA LEU A 50 9.65 -11.53 15.29
C LEU A 50 9.62 -12.95 14.76
N SER A 51 9.51 -13.94 15.64
CA SER A 51 9.60 -15.36 15.26
C SER A 51 8.49 -15.77 14.29
N SER A 52 7.28 -15.26 14.45
CA SER A 52 6.17 -15.54 13.54
C SER A 52 6.36 -14.93 12.16
N HIS A 53 7.18 -13.88 12.06
CA HIS A 53 7.48 -13.18 10.80
C HIS A 53 8.75 -13.71 10.10
N GLU A 54 9.53 -14.55 10.76
CA GLU A 54 10.76 -15.15 10.24
C GLU A 54 10.56 -16.53 9.62
N THR A 55 9.35 -17.05 9.62
CA THR A 55 9.05 -18.30 8.91
C THR A 55 9.19 -18.10 7.40
N MET A 56 9.55 -19.15 6.69
CA MET A 56 9.71 -19.09 5.23
C MET A 56 8.42 -18.60 4.56
N ASP A 57 7.27 -19.08 4.98
CA ASP A 57 5.97 -18.67 4.42
C ASP A 57 5.70 -17.18 4.65
N SER A 58 6.00 -16.67 5.84
CA SER A 58 5.83 -15.24 6.15
C SER A 58 6.74 -14.38 5.31
N ILE A 59 8.00 -14.76 5.13
CA ILE A 59 8.97 -14.05 4.29
C ILE A 59 8.53 -14.05 2.83
N LEU A 60 8.13 -15.21 2.30
CA LEU A 60 7.70 -15.32 0.91
C LEU A 60 6.44 -14.51 0.62
N LEU A 61 5.43 -14.58 1.49
CA LEU A 61 4.20 -13.81 1.32
C LEU A 61 4.45 -12.31 1.41
N ARG A 62 5.24 -11.89 2.39
CA ARG A 62 5.62 -10.48 2.55
C ARG A 62 6.37 -9.97 1.32
N SER A 63 7.33 -10.74 0.84
CA SER A 63 8.10 -10.42 -0.36
C SER A 63 7.20 -10.34 -1.59
N LEU A 64 6.26 -11.26 -1.75
CA LEU A 64 5.32 -11.26 -2.87
C LEU A 64 4.50 -9.96 -2.91
N PHE A 65 3.94 -9.55 -1.78
CA PHE A 65 3.13 -8.33 -1.74
C PHE A 65 3.93 -7.08 -2.08
N VAL A 66 5.14 -6.95 -1.55
CA VAL A 66 5.97 -5.75 -1.83
C VAL A 66 6.57 -5.76 -3.23
N LEU A 67 6.91 -6.93 -3.77
CA LEU A 67 7.36 -7.06 -5.16
C LEU A 67 6.26 -6.67 -6.15
N ARG A 68 5.02 -7.05 -5.89
CA ARG A 68 3.88 -6.62 -6.71
C ARG A 68 3.73 -5.10 -6.71
N SER A 69 3.82 -4.48 -5.54
CA SER A 69 3.75 -3.01 -5.42
C SER A 69 4.91 -2.34 -6.15
N ARG A 70 6.12 -2.83 -5.96
CA ARG A 70 7.31 -2.32 -6.65
C ARG A 70 7.18 -2.45 -8.17
N PHE A 71 6.80 -3.62 -8.64
CA PHE A 71 6.63 -3.85 -10.06
C PHE A 71 5.58 -2.91 -10.67
N ALA A 72 4.41 -2.78 -10.04
CA ALA A 72 3.35 -1.92 -10.54
C ALA A 72 3.80 -0.45 -10.59
N GLU A 73 4.50 0.02 -9.57
CA GLU A 73 4.96 1.41 -9.50
C GLU A 73 6.09 1.69 -10.50
N ASP A 74 7.02 0.77 -10.69
CA ASP A 74 8.06 0.90 -11.73
C ASP A 74 7.44 0.96 -13.14
N ARG A 75 6.41 0.15 -13.41
CA ARG A 75 5.67 0.19 -14.68
C ARG A 75 4.90 1.48 -14.85
N LEU A 76 4.33 1.99 -13.78
CA LEU A 76 3.61 3.27 -13.78
C LEU A 76 4.56 4.44 -14.07
N GLY A 77 5.73 4.45 -13.45
CA GLY A 77 6.77 5.45 -13.72
C GLY A 77 7.22 5.44 -15.18
N ALA A 78 7.41 4.25 -15.76
CA ALA A 78 7.75 4.11 -17.17
C ALA A 78 6.61 4.63 -18.08
N ALA A 79 5.36 4.37 -17.73
CA ALA A 79 4.20 4.88 -18.47
C ALA A 79 4.10 6.41 -18.37
N ALA A 80 4.33 6.97 -17.19
CA ALA A 80 4.37 8.42 -16.99
C ALA A 80 5.45 9.09 -17.86
N ALA A 81 6.61 8.47 -17.98
CA ALA A 81 7.68 8.95 -18.86
C ALA A 81 7.30 8.96 -20.34
N ARG A 82 6.35 8.12 -20.76
CA ARG A 82 5.79 8.08 -22.11
C ARG A 82 4.60 9.02 -22.31
N GLY A 83 4.22 9.78 -21.29
CA GLY A 83 3.13 10.76 -21.39
C GLY A 83 1.79 10.29 -20.85
N VAL A 84 1.69 9.12 -20.21
CA VAL A 84 0.48 8.69 -19.52
C VAL A 84 0.21 9.60 -18.33
N ARG A 85 -1.02 10.09 -18.20
CA ARG A 85 -1.42 11.09 -17.19
C ARG A 85 -2.61 10.66 -16.33
N GLN A 86 -3.11 9.46 -16.52
CA GLN A 86 -4.20 8.92 -15.71
C GLN A 86 -3.83 7.56 -15.17
N TYR A 87 -4.11 7.35 -13.89
CA TYR A 87 -3.92 6.09 -13.19
C TYR A 87 -5.21 5.70 -12.49
N VAL A 88 -5.73 4.53 -12.82
CA VAL A 88 -6.94 3.99 -12.20
C VAL A 88 -6.57 2.72 -11.45
N THR A 89 -6.88 2.68 -10.18
CA THR A 89 -6.73 1.48 -9.34
C THR A 89 -8.11 0.93 -9.00
N VAL A 90 -8.33 -0.34 -9.30
CA VAL A 90 -9.57 -1.04 -8.98
C VAL A 90 -9.32 -1.99 -7.82
N GLY A 91 -10.18 -1.93 -6.80
CA GLY A 91 -10.02 -2.74 -5.60
C GLY A 91 -8.77 -2.39 -4.80
N ALA A 92 -8.48 -1.09 -4.70
CA ALA A 92 -7.23 -0.58 -4.13
C ALA A 92 -7.01 -0.95 -2.66
N GLY A 93 -8.07 -1.13 -1.90
CA GLY A 93 -7.97 -1.42 -0.47
C GLY A 93 -7.15 -0.36 0.28
N LEU A 94 -6.11 -0.79 0.98
CA LEU A 94 -5.20 0.09 1.71
C LEU A 94 -3.95 0.43 0.87
N GLU A 95 -4.18 0.96 -0.33
CA GLU A 95 -3.11 1.38 -1.23
C GLU A 95 -2.43 2.66 -0.73
N THR A 96 -1.11 2.69 -0.80
CA THR A 96 -0.31 3.82 -0.28
C THR A 96 0.07 4.84 -1.33
N PHE A 97 -0.01 4.50 -2.61
CA PHE A 97 0.44 5.36 -3.72
C PHE A 97 -0.13 6.79 -3.68
N PRO A 98 -1.44 7.01 -3.43
CA PRO A 98 -2.00 8.36 -3.39
C PRO A 98 -1.40 9.24 -2.30
N TRP A 99 -0.89 8.62 -1.23
CA TRP A 99 -0.32 9.32 -0.08
C TRP A 99 1.18 9.57 -0.22
N ARG A 100 1.90 8.67 -0.93
CA ARG A 100 3.33 8.81 -1.17
C ARG A 100 3.66 9.69 -2.36
N GLN A 101 2.90 9.57 -3.41
CA GLN A 101 3.04 10.31 -4.67
C GLN A 101 4.49 10.53 -5.08
N PRO A 102 5.17 9.54 -5.67
CA PRO A 102 6.52 9.73 -6.17
C PRO A 102 6.57 10.87 -7.19
N PRO A 103 7.74 11.48 -7.45
CA PRO A 103 7.84 12.69 -8.28
C PRO A 103 7.12 12.63 -9.62
N PHE A 104 7.13 11.47 -10.30
CA PHE A 104 6.45 11.31 -11.58
C PHE A 104 4.91 11.38 -11.48
N ALA A 105 4.36 11.19 -10.27
CA ALA A 105 2.91 11.19 -10.05
C ALA A 105 2.30 12.60 -9.94
N LYS A 106 3.12 13.63 -9.80
CA LYS A 106 2.65 15.01 -9.60
C LYS A 106 1.73 15.52 -10.73
N GLU A 107 1.96 15.07 -11.95
CA GLU A 107 1.17 15.44 -13.11
C GLU A 107 0.10 14.41 -13.46
N MET A 108 -0.04 13.35 -12.67
CA MET A 108 -1.01 12.28 -12.91
C MET A 108 -2.31 12.52 -12.16
N ARG A 109 -3.41 12.18 -12.83
CA ARG A 109 -4.73 12.06 -12.18
C ARG A 109 -4.87 10.64 -11.65
N ILE A 110 -5.12 10.51 -10.36
CA ILE A 110 -5.22 9.24 -9.67
C ILE A 110 -6.67 8.99 -9.30
N PHE A 111 -7.22 7.88 -9.77
CA PHE A 111 -8.58 7.45 -9.47
C PHE A 111 -8.52 6.12 -8.73
N MET A 112 -9.18 6.06 -7.59
CA MET A 112 -9.30 4.84 -6.81
C MET A 112 -10.75 4.37 -6.86
N ALA A 113 -10.99 3.26 -7.54
CA ALA A 113 -12.29 2.61 -7.58
C ALA A 113 -12.28 1.43 -6.60
N ASP A 114 -13.11 1.51 -5.57
CA ASP A 114 -13.30 0.42 -4.63
C ASP A 114 -14.69 -0.19 -4.82
N SER A 115 -14.78 -1.51 -4.67
CA SER A 115 -16.05 -2.25 -4.74
C SER A 115 -16.85 -2.17 -3.43
N GLY A 116 -16.36 -1.44 -2.43
CA GLY A 116 -17.02 -1.28 -1.15
C GLY A 116 -18.29 -0.45 -1.25
N THR A 117 -19.34 -0.89 -0.60
CA THR A 117 -20.58 -0.16 -0.35
C THR A 117 -20.32 1.01 0.61
N GLY A 118 -19.51 1.95 0.20
CA GLY A 118 -19.19 3.14 0.97
C GLY A 118 -19.23 4.35 0.05
N SER A 119 -20.13 5.27 0.35
CA SER A 119 -20.24 6.59 -0.25
C SER A 119 -18.95 7.38 -0.08
N GLY A 120 -17.98 7.11 -0.91
CA GLY A 120 -16.76 7.88 -1.01
C GLY A 120 -16.74 8.55 -2.38
N GLY A 121 -17.14 9.81 -2.42
CA GLY A 121 -16.91 10.65 -3.59
C GLY A 121 -15.42 10.75 -3.92
N PRO A 122 -15.06 11.24 -5.11
CA PRO A 122 -13.67 11.33 -5.53
C PRO A 122 -12.89 12.19 -4.52
N HIS A 123 -11.99 11.56 -3.80
CA HIS A 123 -10.99 12.29 -3.05
C HIS A 123 -10.05 12.96 -4.05
N HIS A 124 -10.35 14.20 -4.35
CA HIS A 124 -9.40 15.10 -4.97
C HIS A 124 -8.41 15.51 -3.87
N PRO A 125 -7.14 15.13 -3.92
CA PRO A 125 -6.17 15.83 -3.10
C PRO A 125 -6.20 17.29 -3.55
N ALA A 126 -6.50 18.18 -2.60
CA ALA A 126 -6.47 19.60 -2.87
C ALA A 126 -5.05 19.96 -3.33
N GLY A 127 -4.94 20.24 -4.61
CA GLY A 127 -3.73 20.82 -5.17
C GLY A 127 -3.62 22.27 -4.68
N THR A 128 -2.51 22.60 -4.11
CA THR A 128 -1.99 23.96 -4.08
C THR A 128 -0.86 24.06 -5.07
#